data_7979a1a489fdd8cdfe7c0c9ccd7b18be
#
_entry.id   7979a1a489fdd8cdfe7c0c9ccd7b18be
#
_cell.length_a   1.000
_cell.length_b   1.000
_cell.length_c   1.000
_cell.angle_alpha   90.00
_cell.angle_beta   90.00
_cell.angle_gamma   90.00
#
_symmetry.space_group_name_H-M   'P 1'
#
loop_
_entity.id
_entity.type
_entity.pdbx_description
1 polymer ?
#
loop_
_entity_poly.entity_id
_entity_poly.type
_entity_poly.pdbx_seq_one_letter_code
_entity_poly.pdbx_strand_id
1 'polypeptide(L)'
;MTLTEEQLTKICQVAAAHRAADKPGAALCGINLEGPFLSMAKKGAQNGAWLHAPDVAMFRRLMAASQGLVKLVSIAPEEPGAMEFIEAVEGEVTVSIAHTTADYDTSMEAFRLGARQVTHLFNAMPAFSHRAPGVVGAALDTPLCNVELICDGVHIHPSVVRAVFKMFGSKRVILISDTMRAAGMPDGDYTLGGQAVQVKGNRATLSDGTLAGSVTDLMKCMKTAVSFGIPLADAVRAAAVNPAMAIGIFSRVGSLEPGKRANVVVLD
;
A
#
# COMPACT_ATOMS: atom_id res chain seq x y z
N MET A 1 -2.84 8.13 -4.20
CA MET A 1 -2.22 9.46 -4.47
C MET A 1 -3.15 10.55 -4.01
N THR A 2 -2.63 11.56 -3.31
CA THR A 2 -3.42 12.70 -2.84
C THR A 2 -3.62 13.71 -3.98
N LEU A 3 -4.87 13.89 -4.39
CA LEU A 3 -5.32 14.76 -5.47
C LEU A 3 -6.69 15.37 -5.10
N THR A 4 -7.20 16.30 -5.92
CA THR A 4 -8.56 16.82 -5.73
C THR A 4 -9.61 15.72 -5.91
N GLU A 5 -10.77 15.86 -5.28
CA GLU A 5 -11.87 14.89 -5.45
C GLU A 5 -12.27 14.71 -6.91
N GLU A 6 -12.29 15.79 -7.68
CA GLU A 6 -12.58 15.75 -9.13
C GLU A 6 -11.58 14.87 -9.89
N GLN A 7 -10.28 15.04 -9.62
CA GLN A 7 -9.23 14.23 -10.24
C GLN A 7 -9.31 12.77 -9.81
N LEU A 8 -9.55 12.49 -8.52
CA LEU A 8 -9.74 11.13 -8.00
C LEU A 8 -10.96 10.47 -8.64
N THR A 9 -12.07 11.20 -8.77
CA THR A 9 -13.28 10.73 -9.45
C THR A 9 -12.99 10.34 -10.89
N LYS A 10 -12.25 11.20 -11.62
CA LYS A 10 -11.85 10.90 -13.00
C LYS A 10 -10.98 9.65 -13.11
N ILE A 11 -10.01 9.48 -12.20
CA ILE A 11 -9.16 8.29 -12.14
C ILE A 11 -10.01 7.04 -11.87
N CYS A 12 -10.95 7.09 -10.94
CA CYS A 12 -11.88 6.01 -10.64
C CYS A 12 -12.72 5.61 -11.85
N GLN A 13 -13.27 6.59 -12.59
CA GLN A 13 -14.03 6.34 -13.82
C GLN A 13 -13.17 5.70 -14.91
N VAL A 14 -11.93 6.19 -15.12
CA VAL A 14 -10.99 5.63 -16.09
C VAL A 14 -10.64 4.19 -15.71
N ALA A 15 -10.41 3.89 -14.44
CA ALA A 15 -10.13 2.55 -13.95
C ALA A 15 -11.32 1.61 -14.20
N ALA A 16 -12.55 2.06 -13.93
CA ALA A 16 -13.76 1.29 -14.19
C ALA A 16 -13.93 0.99 -15.69
N ALA A 17 -13.75 2.00 -16.54
CA ALA A 17 -13.82 1.83 -17.99
C ALA A 17 -12.72 0.88 -18.53
N HIS A 18 -11.49 0.99 -18.01
CA HIS A 18 -10.39 0.08 -18.37
C HIS A 18 -10.72 -1.36 -17.99
N ARG A 19 -11.25 -1.57 -16.78
CA ARG A 19 -11.66 -2.89 -16.28
C ARG A 19 -12.74 -3.52 -17.18
N ALA A 20 -13.75 -2.72 -17.57
CA ALA A 20 -14.84 -3.17 -18.42
C ALA A 20 -14.40 -3.50 -19.85
N ALA A 21 -13.33 -2.87 -20.34
CA ALA A 21 -12.82 -3.09 -21.70
C ALA A 21 -12.11 -4.44 -21.89
N ASP A 22 -11.82 -5.19 -20.81
CA ASP A 22 -11.20 -6.53 -20.77
C ASP A 22 -10.04 -6.69 -21.76
N LYS A 23 -9.13 -5.73 -21.78
CA LYS A 23 -7.99 -5.70 -22.71
C LYS A 23 -6.96 -6.77 -22.33
N PRO A 24 -6.23 -7.33 -23.34
CA PRO A 24 -5.11 -8.24 -23.07
C PRO A 24 -4.05 -7.60 -22.18
N GLY A 25 -3.43 -8.39 -21.29
CA GLY A 25 -2.38 -7.98 -20.39
C GLY A 25 -2.73 -8.19 -18.93
N ALA A 26 -2.13 -7.37 -18.06
CA ALA A 26 -2.38 -7.44 -16.63
C ALA A 26 -3.80 -6.99 -16.30
N ALA A 27 -4.52 -7.80 -15.52
CA ALA A 27 -5.87 -7.47 -15.07
C ALA A 27 -5.82 -6.46 -13.91
N LEU A 28 -6.55 -5.34 -14.04
CA LEU A 28 -6.76 -4.41 -12.93
C LEU A 28 -7.64 -5.09 -11.88
N CYS A 29 -7.07 -5.43 -10.73
CA CYS A 29 -7.78 -6.13 -9.65
C CYS A 29 -8.56 -5.20 -8.73
N GLY A 30 -8.11 -3.95 -8.60
CA GLY A 30 -8.73 -2.95 -7.74
C GLY A 30 -7.91 -1.66 -7.68
N ILE A 31 -8.38 -0.73 -6.87
CA ILE A 31 -7.73 0.55 -6.58
C ILE A 31 -7.34 0.53 -5.10
N ASN A 32 -6.09 0.88 -4.80
CA ASN A 32 -5.67 1.34 -3.49
C ASN A 32 -5.81 2.86 -3.46
N LEU A 33 -6.67 3.36 -2.60
CA LEU A 33 -6.86 4.80 -2.38
C LEU A 33 -5.88 5.27 -1.29
N GLU A 34 -4.63 5.50 -1.66
CA GLU A 34 -3.60 6.06 -0.77
C GLU A 34 -3.64 7.59 -0.81
N GLY A 35 -4.25 8.16 0.19
CA GLY A 35 -4.70 9.55 0.25
C GLY A 35 -6.15 9.70 -0.30
N PRO A 36 -6.82 10.80 0.05
CA PRO A 36 -6.28 12.02 0.69
C PRO A 36 -6.30 12.01 2.24
N PHE A 37 -6.72 10.97 2.92
CA PHE A 37 -7.00 10.91 4.36
C PHE A 37 -5.75 10.63 5.21
N LEU A 38 -4.69 11.41 4.99
CA LEU A 38 -3.35 11.20 5.53
C LEU A 38 -2.91 12.40 6.37
N SER A 39 -1.95 12.17 7.27
CA SER A 39 -1.40 13.21 8.13
C SER A 39 -0.46 14.15 7.37
N MET A 40 -0.65 15.46 7.54
CA MET A 40 0.24 16.48 6.99
C MET A 40 1.68 16.29 7.48
N ALA A 41 1.88 15.91 8.73
CA ALA A 41 3.20 15.72 9.33
C ALA A 41 3.97 14.52 8.73
N LYS A 42 3.26 13.57 8.13
CA LYS A 42 3.81 12.36 7.52
C LYS A 42 3.44 12.21 6.05
N LYS A 43 3.11 13.31 5.37
CA LYS A 43 2.68 13.31 3.96
C LYS A 43 3.69 12.66 2.99
N GLY A 44 4.98 12.61 3.32
CA GLY A 44 6.01 12.12 2.41
C GLY A 44 5.97 12.87 1.08
N ALA A 45 5.94 12.14 -0.03
CA ALA A 45 5.81 12.68 -1.38
C ALA A 45 4.35 12.99 -1.79
N GLN A 46 3.38 12.91 -0.89
CA GLN A 46 2.01 13.34 -1.17
C GLN A 46 1.92 14.88 -1.21
N ASN A 47 1.05 15.43 -2.05
CA ASN A 47 0.84 16.86 -2.10
C ASN A 47 -0.05 17.33 -0.94
N GLY A 48 0.54 18.04 0.02
CA GLY A 48 -0.16 18.50 1.23
C GLY A 48 -1.35 19.43 0.96
N ALA A 49 -1.39 20.12 -0.19
CA ALA A 49 -2.52 21.00 -0.53
C ALA A 49 -3.84 20.23 -0.76
N TRP A 50 -3.78 18.93 -0.99
CA TRP A 50 -4.93 18.09 -1.29
C TRP A 50 -5.23 17.04 -0.21
N LEU A 51 -4.58 17.15 0.95
CA LEU A 51 -4.93 16.34 2.11
C LEU A 51 -6.30 16.74 2.63
N HIS A 52 -7.07 15.76 3.05
CA HIS A 52 -8.43 15.89 3.54
C HIS A 52 -8.58 15.15 4.86
N ALA A 53 -9.36 15.71 5.77
CA ALA A 53 -9.87 14.93 6.89
C ALA A 53 -10.68 13.74 6.35
N PRO A 54 -10.67 12.58 7.04
CA PRO A 54 -11.47 11.42 6.65
C PRO A 54 -12.95 11.77 6.44
N ASP A 55 -13.48 11.44 5.25
CA ASP A 55 -14.84 11.77 4.81
C ASP A 55 -15.49 10.54 4.16
N VAL A 56 -16.42 9.94 4.86
CA VAL A 56 -17.18 8.76 4.41
C VAL A 56 -17.99 9.06 3.15
N ALA A 57 -18.56 10.27 3.05
CA ALA A 57 -19.36 10.63 1.89
C ALA A 57 -18.49 10.77 0.63
N MET A 58 -17.33 11.42 0.73
CA MET A 58 -16.34 11.47 -0.34
C MET A 58 -15.87 10.07 -0.74
N PHE A 59 -15.52 9.22 0.22
CA PHE A 59 -15.12 7.84 -0.03
C PHE A 59 -16.21 7.08 -0.82
N ARG A 60 -17.47 7.17 -0.41
CA ARG A 60 -18.59 6.49 -1.10
C ARG A 60 -18.84 7.02 -2.50
N ARG A 61 -18.62 8.33 -2.75
CA ARG A 61 -18.66 8.88 -4.11
C ARG A 61 -17.55 8.30 -5.00
N LEU A 62 -16.33 8.16 -4.47
CA LEU A 62 -15.21 7.54 -5.20
C LEU A 62 -15.45 6.04 -5.42
N MET A 63 -16.01 5.33 -4.42
CA MET A 63 -16.41 3.94 -4.54
C MET A 63 -17.45 3.76 -5.67
N ALA A 64 -18.46 4.62 -5.73
CA ALA A 64 -19.46 4.60 -6.80
C ALA A 64 -18.85 4.92 -8.17
N ALA A 65 -17.99 5.96 -8.26
CA ALA A 65 -17.32 6.35 -9.50
C ALA A 65 -16.40 5.23 -10.04
N SER A 66 -15.81 4.44 -9.17
CA SER A 66 -14.97 3.28 -9.51
C SER A 66 -15.77 2.00 -9.78
N GLN A 67 -17.09 2.01 -9.64
CA GLN A 67 -17.95 0.81 -9.71
C GLN A 67 -17.50 -0.30 -8.75
N GLY A 68 -17.12 0.08 -7.52
CA GLY A 68 -16.70 -0.85 -6.48
C GLY A 68 -15.26 -1.38 -6.64
N LEU A 69 -14.42 -0.73 -7.44
CA LEU A 69 -13.02 -1.14 -7.62
C LEU A 69 -12.10 -0.72 -6.48
N VAL A 70 -12.47 0.23 -5.62
CA VAL A 70 -11.65 0.55 -4.43
C VAL A 70 -11.66 -0.66 -3.51
N LYS A 71 -10.49 -1.25 -3.25
CA LYS A 71 -10.30 -2.45 -2.41
C LYS A 71 -9.53 -2.15 -1.14
N LEU A 72 -8.78 -1.06 -1.15
CA LEU A 72 -7.96 -0.60 -0.03
C LEU A 72 -8.09 0.91 0.10
N VAL A 73 -8.21 1.41 1.32
CA VAL A 73 -8.12 2.84 1.64
C VAL A 73 -7.12 3.05 2.75
N SER A 74 -6.18 3.96 2.52
CA SER A 74 -5.17 4.34 3.50
C SER A 74 -5.62 5.54 4.32
N ILE A 75 -5.39 5.48 5.64
CA ILE A 75 -5.83 6.51 6.59
C ILE A 75 -4.79 6.74 7.69
N ALA A 76 -4.67 7.98 8.13
CA ALA A 76 -3.97 8.36 9.35
C ALA A 76 -4.99 8.37 10.51
N PRO A 77 -4.93 7.42 11.46
CA PRO A 77 -5.99 7.25 12.45
C PRO A 77 -6.02 8.35 13.51
N GLU A 78 -4.98 9.16 13.64
CA GLU A 78 -4.96 10.33 14.50
C GLU A 78 -5.69 11.55 13.93
N GLU A 79 -6.03 11.55 12.65
CA GLU A 79 -6.75 12.67 12.03
C GLU A 79 -8.20 12.74 12.51
N PRO A 80 -8.76 13.95 12.71
CA PRO A 80 -10.14 14.11 13.18
C PRO A 80 -11.16 13.39 12.28
N GLY A 81 -12.02 12.58 12.86
CA GLY A 81 -13.03 11.79 12.15
C GLY A 81 -12.52 10.45 11.60
N ALA A 82 -11.24 10.09 11.85
CA ALA A 82 -10.67 8.85 11.31
C ALA A 82 -11.27 7.61 11.96
N MET A 83 -11.52 7.61 13.25
CA MET A 83 -12.09 6.46 13.96
C MET A 83 -13.53 6.18 13.49
N GLU A 84 -14.33 7.23 13.36
CA GLU A 84 -15.70 7.15 12.82
C GLU A 84 -15.71 6.69 11.37
N PHE A 85 -14.72 7.13 10.57
CA PHE A 85 -14.55 6.65 9.20
C PHE A 85 -14.26 5.15 9.16
N ILE A 86 -13.29 4.67 9.96
CA ILE A 86 -12.89 3.25 9.99
C ILE A 86 -14.11 2.37 10.33
N GLU A 87 -14.86 2.74 11.37
CA GLU A 87 -16.05 2.01 11.79
C GLU A 87 -17.15 2.03 10.70
N ALA A 88 -17.36 3.20 10.07
CA ALA A 88 -18.42 3.37 9.06
C ALA A 88 -18.20 2.60 7.76
N VAL A 89 -16.93 2.25 7.43
CA VAL A 89 -16.58 1.52 6.20
C VAL A 89 -16.14 0.08 6.48
N GLU A 90 -16.24 -0.39 7.72
CA GLU A 90 -15.91 -1.76 8.07
C GLU A 90 -16.72 -2.75 7.22
N GLY A 91 -16.04 -3.72 6.62
CA GLY A 91 -16.62 -4.71 5.71
C GLY A 91 -16.91 -4.21 4.29
N GLU A 92 -16.88 -2.90 4.03
CA GLU A 92 -17.00 -2.35 2.67
C GLU A 92 -15.66 -2.36 1.92
N VAL A 93 -14.56 -2.09 2.63
CA VAL A 93 -13.21 -1.95 2.07
C VAL A 93 -12.17 -2.33 3.13
N THR A 94 -10.98 -2.77 2.70
CA THR A 94 -9.85 -2.93 3.63
C THR A 94 -9.31 -1.56 4.01
N VAL A 95 -9.31 -1.25 5.31
CA VAL A 95 -8.69 -0.02 5.83
C VAL A 95 -7.25 -0.32 6.23
N SER A 96 -6.32 0.53 5.76
CA SER A 96 -4.88 0.44 6.04
C SER A 96 -4.37 1.69 6.74
N ILE A 97 -3.63 1.52 7.83
CA ILE A 97 -2.96 2.64 8.50
C ILE A 97 -1.76 3.07 7.66
N ALA A 98 -1.66 4.37 7.36
CA ALA A 98 -0.63 4.91 6.49
C ALA A 98 -0.35 6.39 6.77
N HIS A 99 0.87 6.86 6.47
CA HIS A 99 1.23 8.29 6.52
C HIS A 99 0.73 8.96 7.80
N THR A 100 1.15 8.46 8.95
CA THR A 100 0.54 8.73 10.24
C THR A 100 1.58 9.10 11.29
N THR A 101 1.19 9.90 12.28
CA THR A 101 1.92 10.12 13.53
C THR A 101 1.37 9.29 14.70
N ALA A 102 0.40 8.41 14.43
CA ALA A 102 -0.26 7.62 15.47
C ALA A 102 0.73 6.86 16.35
N ASP A 103 0.47 6.91 17.63
CA ASP A 103 1.13 6.09 18.64
C ASP A 103 0.55 4.67 18.68
N TYR A 104 1.00 3.89 19.65
CA TYR A 104 0.54 2.51 19.84
C TYR A 104 -0.95 2.43 20.16
N ASP A 105 -1.43 3.26 21.12
CA ASP A 105 -2.81 3.20 21.60
C ASP A 105 -3.80 3.64 20.53
N THR A 106 -3.51 4.72 19.81
CA THR A 106 -4.29 5.20 18.67
C THR A 106 -4.37 4.14 17.57
N SER A 107 -3.25 3.46 17.29
CA SER A 107 -3.20 2.40 16.28
C SER A 107 -4.00 1.16 16.71
N MET A 108 -3.93 0.78 17.99
CA MET A 108 -4.72 -0.33 18.55
C MET A 108 -6.22 -0.06 18.45
N GLU A 109 -6.64 1.19 18.74
CA GLU A 109 -8.04 1.57 18.59
C GLU A 109 -8.50 1.49 17.13
N ALA A 110 -7.69 1.96 16.18
CA ALA A 110 -8.00 1.83 14.75
C ALA A 110 -8.15 0.36 14.34
N PHE A 111 -7.29 -0.54 14.82
CA PHE A 111 -7.41 -1.98 14.57
C PHE A 111 -8.66 -2.59 15.22
N ARG A 112 -9.01 -2.16 16.43
CA ARG A 112 -10.23 -2.60 17.10
C ARG A 112 -11.49 -2.21 16.30
N LEU A 113 -11.50 -1.02 15.70
CA LEU A 113 -12.61 -0.50 14.90
C LEU A 113 -12.69 -1.06 13.48
N GLY A 114 -11.69 -1.80 13.01
CA GLY A 114 -11.81 -2.46 11.72
C GLY A 114 -10.63 -2.26 10.76
N ALA A 115 -9.61 -1.48 11.10
CA ALA A 115 -8.39 -1.48 10.30
C ALA A 115 -7.73 -2.87 10.30
N ARG A 116 -7.19 -3.30 9.14
CA ARG A 116 -6.66 -4.67 8.96
C ARG A 116 -5.31 -4.71 8.27
N GLN A 117 -4.74 -3.56 7.93
CA GLN A 117 -3.50 -3.48 7.19
C GLN A 117 -2.67 -2.27 7.59
N VAL A 118 -1.37 -2.32 7.36
CA VAL A 118 -0.44 -1.19 7.45
C VAL A 118 0.26 -1.06 6.11
N THR A 119 0.14 0.11 5.50
CA THR A 119 0.76 0.45 4.21
C THR A 119 2.26 0.69 4.41
N HIS A 120 3.09 0.18 3.50
CA HIS A 120 4.55 0.37 3.42
C HIS A 120 5.24 0.54 4.78
N LEU A 121 5.14 -0.48 5.64
CA LEU A 121 5.62 -0.52 7.03
C LEU A 121 6.97 0.21 7.20
N PHE A 122 7.11 1.00 8.25
CA PHE A 122 8.20 1.94 8.60
C PHE A 122 8.24 3.23 7.81
N ASN A 123 7.70 3.29 6.58
CA ASN A 123 7.74 4.51 5.77
C ASN A 123 6.60 5.45 6.17
N ALA A 124 6.91 6.74 6.29
CA ALA A 124 5.96 7.78 6.67
C ALA A 124 5.17 7.49 7.96
N MET A 125 5.81 6.89 8.97
CA MET A 125 5.23 6.62 10.31
C MET A 125 6.28 6.82 11.41
N PRO A 126 5.90 6.80 12.71
CA PRO A 126 6.86 6.82 13.82
C PRO A 126 7.78 5.60 13.79
N ALA A 127 9.02 5.79 14.26
CA ALA A 127 9.98 4.69 14.37
C ALA A 127 9.54 3.68 15.43
N PHE A 128 9.80 2.39 15.17
CA PHE A 128 9.62 1.32 16.15
C PHE A 128 10.69 1.43 17.25
N SER A 129 10.27 1.77 18.45
CA SER A 129 11.16 1.98 19.61
C SER A 129 10.71 1.14 20.80
N HIS A 130 11.65 0.78 21.67
CA HIS A 130 11.38 -0.07 22.82
C HIS A 130 10.46 0.55 23.91
N ARG A 131 10.21 1.86 23.85
CA ARG A 131 9.28 2.58 24.75
C ARG A 131 8.12 3.25 24.01
N ALA A 132 8.23 3.38 22.69
CA ALA A 132 7.20 3.94 21.83
C ALA A 132 7.10 3.04 20.56
N PRO A 133 6.41 1.89 20.66
CA PRO A 133 6.37 0.91 19.58
C PRO A 133 5.51 1.36 18.38
N GLY A 134 4.65 2.37 18.58
CA GLY A 134 3.86 2.98 17.50
C GLY A 134 3.03 1.99 16.70
N VAL A 135 2.78 2.34 15.45
CA VAL A 135 2.01 1.51 14.49
C VAL A 135 2.60 0.11 14.33
N VAL A 136 3.94 0.00 14.30
CA VAL A 136 4.63 -1.29 14.09
C VAL A 136 4.35 -2.26 15.24
N GLY A 137 4.42 -1.77 16.49
CA GLY A 137 4.11 -2.57 17.67
C GLY A 137 2.63 -2.94 17.75
N ALA A 138 1.74 -2.00 17.49
CA ALA A 138 0.30 -2.25 17.47
C ALA A 138 -0.08 -3.29 16.39
N ALA A 139 0.51 -3.19 15.21
CA ALA A 139 0.32 -4.18 14.14
C ALA A 139 0.85 -5.57 14.54
N LEU A 140 1.98 -5.62 15.27
CA LEU A 140 2.54 -6.89 15.76
C LEU A 140 1.58 -7.59 16.71
N ASP A 141 0.99 -6.83 17.64
CA ASP A 141 0.07 -7.33 18.66
C ASP A 141 -1.36 -7.56 18.13
N THR A 142 -1.63 -7.22 16.85
CA THR A 142 -2.91 -7.47 16.17
C THR A 142 -2.78 -8.63 15.19
N PRO A 143 -3.16 -9.89 15.53
CA PRO A 143 -2.90 -11.07 14.70
C PRO A 143 -3.52 -11.05 13.31
N LEU A 144 -4.63 -10.32 13.13
CA LEU A 144 -5.33 -10.22 11.85
C LEU A 144 -4.81 -9.06 10.97
N CYS A 145 -3.86 -8.26 11.45
CA CYS A 145 -3.28 -7.17 10.69
C CYS A 145 -2.21 -7.68 9.72
N ASN A 146 -2.34 -7.35 8.44
CA ASN A 146 -1.29 -7.52 7.45
C ASN A 146 -0.37 -6.30 7.41
N VAL A 147 0.87 -6.48 6.97
CA VAL A 147 1.85 -5.40 6.81
C VAL A 147 2.43 -5.41 5.40
N GLU A 148 2.37 -4.28 4.73
CA GLU A 148 2.99 -4.11 3.43
C GLU A 148 4.48 -3.75 3.58
N LEU A 149 5.31 -4.24 2.66
CA LEU A 149 6.75 -4.02 2.69
C LEU A 149 7.29 -3.74 1.28
N ILE A 150 7.93 -2.60 1.10
CA ILE A 150 8.66 -2.26 -0.13
C ILE A 150 10.05 -2.89 -0.05
N CYS A 151 10.28 -3.96 -0.79
CA CYS A 151 11.53 -4.71 -0.75
C CYS A 151 12.38 -4.47 -2.00
N ASP A 152 12.74 -3.21 -2.25
CA ASP A 152 13.52 -2.76 -3.42
C ASP A 152 15.01 -2.55 -3.13
N GLY A 153 15.44 -2.74 -1.87
CA GLY A 153 16.80 -2.48 -1.42
C GLY A 153 17.14 -1.00 -1.19
N VAL A 154 16.15 -0.11 -1.31
CA VAL A 154 16.25 1.35 -1.06
C VAL A 154 15.48 1.75 0.18
N HIS A 155 14.19 1.37 0.25
CA HIS A 155 13.29 1.78 1.34
C HIS A 155 13.62 1.09 2.66
N ILE A 156 13.98 -0.19 2.63
CA ILE A 156 14.16 -1.00 3.83
C ILE A 156 15.49 -1.73 3.79
N HIS A 157 16.26 -1.63 4.88
CA HIS A 157 17.53 -2.33 5.03
C HIS A 157 17.32 -3.87 5.07
N PRO A 158 18.20 -4.69 4.47
CA PRO A 158 18.04 -6.15 4.42
C PRO A 158 17.82 -6.82 5.78
N SER A 159 18.49 -6.36 6.85
CA SER A 159 18.28 -6.91 8.20
C SER A 159 16.89 -6.62 8.74
N VAL A 160 16.30 -5.47 8.40
CA VAL A 160 14.94 -5.09 8.80
C VAL A 160 13.91 -5.92 8.03
N VAL A 161 14.13 -6.17 6.71
CA VAL A 161 13.29 -7.10 5.95
C VAL A 161 13.23 -8.47 6.63
N ARG A 162 14.38 -9.04 7.01
CA ARG A 162 14.42 -10.33 7.73
C ARG A 162 13.74 -10.26 9.09
N ALA A 163 13.89 -9.16 9.82
CA ALA A 163 13.22 -8.97 11.10
C ALA A 163 11.69 -8.93 10.95
N VAL A 164 11.17 -8.23 9.94
CA VAL A 164 9.73 -8.19 9.63
C VAL A 164 9.17 -9.58 9.39
N PHE A 165 9.81 -10.39 8.53
CA PHE A 165 9.36 -11.77 8.30
C PHE A 165 9.42 -12.64 9.56
N LYS A 166 10.37 -12.40 10.47
CA LYS A 166 10.42 -13.11 11.77
C LYS A 166 9.33 -12.65 12.74
N MET A 167 9.07 -11.35 12.82
CA MET A 167 8.09 -10.78 13.75
C MET A 167 6.65 -11.07 13.32
N PHE A 168 6.33 -10.89 12.04
CA PHE A 168 4.96 -11.00 11.53
C PHE A 168 4.65 -12.39 10.94
N GLY A 169 5.67 -13.17 10.61
CA GLY A 169 5.52 -14.43 9.87
C GLY A 169 5.13 -14.20 8.40
N SER A 170 5.42 -15.19 7.55
CA SER A 170 5.20 -15.08 6.10
C SER A 170 3.72 -14.95 5.69
N LYS A 171 2.78 -15.24 6.58
CA LYS A 171 1.33 -15.16 6.30
C LYS A 171 0.77 -13.74 6.39
N ARG A 172 1.46 -12.83 7.08
CA ARG A 172 0.99 -11.47 7.33
C ARG A 172 1.76 -10.41 6.53
N VAL A 173 2.90 -10.76 5.95
CA VAL A 173 3.70 -9.84 5.12
C VAL A 173 3.16 -9.83 3.70
N ILE A 174 2.97 -8.64 3.14
CA ILE A 174 2.60 -8.39 1.76
C ILE A 174 3.73 -7.61 1.10
N LEU A 175 4.34 -8.15 0.05
CA LEU A 175 5.28 -7.39 -0.76
C LEU A 175 4.52 -6.46 -1.70
N ILE A 176 4.92 -5.20 -1.71
CA ILE A 176 4.45 -4.17 -2.64
C ILE A 176 5.64 -3.53 -3.34
N SER A 177 5.41 -2.96 -4.50
CA SER A 177 6.43 -2.18 -5.22
C SER A 177 6.35 -0.69 -4.92
N ASP A 178 5.16 -0.18 -4.59
CA ASP A 178 4.91 1.26 -4.47
C ASP A 178 5.45 2.03 -5.68
N THR A 179 5.19 1.49 -6.86
CA THR A 179 5.80 1.93 -8.12
C THR A 179 5.16 3.21 -8.63
N MET A 180 5.99 4.21 -8.91
CA MET A 180 5.55 5.43 -9.58
C MET A 180 5.68 5.30 -11.12
N ARG A 181 5.10 6.26 -11.87
CA ARG A 181 4.97 6.19 -13.33
C ARG A 181 6.29 6.12 -14.12
N ALA A 182 7.43 6.45 -13.51
CA ALA A 182 8.73 6.39 -14.16
C ALA A 182 9.40 5.01 -14.06
N ALA A 183 8.78 4.02 -13.45
CA ALA A 183 9.35 2.68 -13.41
C ALA A 183 9.53 2.11 -14.83
N GLY A 184 10.72 1.60 -15.10
CA GLY A 184 11.09 1.13 -16.43
C GLY A 184 11.43 2.21 -17.45
N MET A 185 11.40 3.48 -17.04
CA MET A 185 11.84 4.61 -17.85
C MET A 185 13.30 4.94 -17.59
N PRO A 186 13.99 5.69 -18.49
CA PRO A 186 15.35 6.17 -18.26
C PRO A 186 15.47 7.09 -17.03
N ASP A 187 16.70 7.29 -16.53
CA ASP A 187 16.99 8.34 -15.56
C ASP A 187 16.56 9.70 -16.12
N GLY A 188 16.00 10.58 -15.26
CA GLY A 188 15.53 11.90 -15.68
C GLY A 188 14.51 12.50 -14.73
N ASP A 189 13.87 13.57 -15.21
CA ASP A 189 12.89 14.33 -14.45
C ASP A 189 11.46 13.89 -14.82
N TYR A 190 10.66 13.65 -13.79
CA TYR A 190 9.28 13.17 -13.89
C TYR A 190 8.39 13.97 -12.95
N THR A 191 7.14 13.57 -12.82
CA THR A 191 6.20 14.18 -11.87
C THR A 191 5.41 13.11 -11.13
N LEU A 192 5.11 13.38 -9.87
CA LEU A 192 4.24 12.59 -9.01
C LEU A 192 3.29 13.51 -8.25
N GLY A 193 1.97 13.39 -8.46
CA GLY A 193 0.99 14.27 -7.81
C GLY A 193 1.19 15.76 -8.04
N GLY A 194 1.71 16.14 -9.22
CA GLY A 194 2.03 17.53 -9.55
C GLY A 194 3.37 18.02 -9.00
N GLN A 195 4.10 17.22 -8.25
CA GLN A 195 5.44 17.53 -7.72
C GLN A 195 6.52 17.02 -8.66
N ALA A 196 7.62 17.76 -8.83
CA ALA A 196 8.79 17.32 -9.58
C ALA A 196 9.52 16.19 -8.84
N VAL A 197 9.88 15.14 -9.57
CA VAL A 197 10.60 13.96 -9.08
C VAL A 197 11.78 13.72 -9.98
N GLN A 198 12.97 13.55 -9.39
CA GLN A 198 14.16 13.11 -10.11
C GLN A 198 14.36 11.60 -9.93
N VAL A 199 14.52 10.90 -11.03
CA VAL A 199 14.90 9.47 -11.06
C VAL A 199 16.36 9.33 -11.41
N LYS A 200 17.09 8.61 -10.54
CA LYS A 200 18.50 8.25 -10.76
C LYS A 200 18.76 6.82 -10.29
N GLY A 201 19.03 5.93 -11.22
CA GLY A 201 19.22 4.51 -10.96
C GLY A 201 17.96 3.87 -10.39
N ASN A 202 18.01 3.39 -9.15
CA ASN A 202 16.88 2.75 -8.47
C ASN A 202 16.15 3.68 -7.48
N ARG A 203 16.35 5.00 -7.57
CA ARG A 203 15.75 5.98 -6.65
C ARG A 203 14.93 7.01 -7.40
N ALA A 204 13.76 7.32 -6.84
CA ALA A 204 12.95 8.47 -7.19
C ALA A 204 12.86 9.40 -5.97
N THR A 205 13.21 10.67 -6.12
CA THR A 205 13.26 11.63 -5.01
C THR A 205 12.64 12.97 -5.39
N LEU A 206 12.02 13.63 -4.41
CA LEU A 206 11.72 15.05 -4.48
C LEU A 206 13.01 15.88 -4.37
N SER A 207 12.91 17.18 -4.60
CA SER A 207 14.05 18.13 -4.52
C SER A 207 14.69 18.21 -3.13
N ASP A 208 13.96 17.87 -2.08
CA ASP A 208 14.45 17.83 -0.69
C ASP A 208 15.06 16.47 -0.30
N GLY A 209 15.13 15.51 -1.25
CA GLY A 209 15.66 14.17 -1.03
C GLY A 209 14.64 13.16 -0.51
N THR A 210 13.40 13.54 -0.26
CA THR A 210 12.33 12.61 0.14
C THR A 210 12.11 11.57 -0.95
N LEU A 211 12.06 10.29 -0.58
CA LEU A 211 11.69 9.22 -1.51
C LEU A 211 10.25 9.41 -2.01
N ALA A 212 10.04 9.23 -3.30
CA ALA A 212 8.78 9.49 -4.00
C ALA A 212 8.26 8.22 -4.70
N GLY A 213 7.82 7.26 -3.90
CA GLY A 213 7.53 5.90 -4.36
C GLY A 213 8.79 5.19 -4.86
N SER A 214 8.63 4.14 -5.63
CA SER A 214 9.73 3.38 -6.20
C SER A 214 9.77 3.42 -7.73
N VAL A 215 10.88 3.00 -8.30
CA VAL A 215 11.06 2.73 -9.73
C VAL A 215 11.30 1.24 -10.02
N THR A 216 10.95 0.39 -9.05
CA THR A 216 11.05 -1.06 -9.15
C THR A 216 9.74 -1.68 -9.67
N ASP A 217 9.69 -2.99 -9.75
CA ASP A 217 8.48 -3.77 -9.98
C ASP A 217 8.35 -4.87 -8.91
N LEU A 218 7.17 -5.49 -8.80
CA LEU A 218 6.92 -6.48 -7.76
C LEU A 218 7.78 -7.74 -7.91
N MET A 219 8.14 -8.13 -9.15
CA MET A 219 9.03 -9.27 -9.39
C MET A 219 10.43 -8.99 -8.85
N LYS A 220 10.96 -7.77 -9.08
CA LYS A 220 12.24 -7.35 -8.49
C LYS A 220 12.17 -7.31 -6.98
N CYS A 221 11.09 -6.78 -6.38
CA CYS A 221 10.89 -6.81 -4.93
C CYS A 221 10.96 -8.23 -4.38
N MET A 222 10.29 -9.19 -5.03
CA MET A 222 10.31 -10.59 -4.62
C MET A 222 11.71 -11.21 -4.75
N LYS A 223 12.41 -11.01 -5.88
CA LYS A 223 13.80 -11.47 -6.08
C LYS A 223 14.74 -10.84 -5.04
N THR A 224 14.57 -9.57 -4.72
CA THR A 224 15.34 -8.86 -3.70
C THR A 224 15.09 -9.45 -2.31
N ALA A 225 13.84 -9.76 -1.95
CA ALA A 225 13.54 -10.42 -0.69
C ALA A 225 14.27 -11.77 -0.56
N VAL A 226 14.28 -12.57 -1.63
CA VAL A 226 15.03 -13.84 -1.67
C VAL A 226 16.54 -13.60 -1.51
N SER A 227 17.11 -12.60 -2.21
CA SER A 227 18.52 -12.25 -2.07
C SER A 227 18.89 -11.77 -0.66
N PHE A 228 17.94 -11.25 0.09
CA PHE A 228 18.11 -10.86 1.50
C PHE A 228 17.94 -12.01 2.49
N GLY A 229 17.71 -13.24 1.99
CA GLY A 229 17.64 -14.47 2.77
C GLY A 229 16.22 -14.87 3.19
N ILE A 230 15.19 -14.31 2.56
CA ILE A 230 13.80 -14.79 2.74
C ILE A 230 13.63 -16.08 1.89
N PRO A 231 13.10 -17.16 2.46
CA PRO A 231 12.81 -18.38 1.69
C PRO A 231 11.92 -18.07 0.47
N LEU A 232 12.22 -18.69 -0.68
CA LEU A 232 11.46 -18.44 -1.92
C LEU A 232 9.95 -18.65 -1.74
N ALA A 233 9.54 -19.71 -1.04
CA ALA A 233 8.12 -19.98 -0.78
C ALA A 233 7.43 -18.85 0.01
N ASP A 234 8.13 -18.25 0.99
CA ASP A 234 7.62 -17.12 1.79
C ASP A 234 7.57 -15.83 0.95
N ALA A 235 8.57 -15.58 0.12
CA ALA A 235 8.59 -14.43 -0.78
C ALA A 235 7.47 -14.51 -1.83
N VAL A 236 7.24 -15.68 -2.42
CA VAL A 236 6.13 -15.93 -3.35
C VAL A 236 4.78 -15.77 -2.65
N ARG A 237 4.62 -16.32 -1.44
CA ARG A 237 3.41 -16.12 -0.63
C ARG A 237 3.13 -14.64 -0.39
N ALA A 238 4.13 -13.88 0.01
CA ALA A 238 4.01 -12.45 0.29
C ALA A 238 3.72 -11.60 -0.96
N ALA A 239 4.15 -12.06 -2.15
CA ALA A 239 3.94 -11.35 -3.41
C ALA A 239 2.63 -11.76 -4.14
N ALA A 240 2.05 -12.93 -3.85
CA ALA A 240 0.91 -13.45 -4.62
C ALA A 240 -0.29 -13.86 -3.74
N VAL A 241 -0.07 -14.74 -2.75
CA VAL A 241 -1.16 -15.30 -1.92
C VAL A 241 -1.73 -14.25 -0.99
N ASN A 242 -0.87 -13.63 -0.17
CA ASN A 242 -1.31 -12.68 0.85
C ASN A 242 -2.02 -11.45 0.27
N PRO A 243 -1.50 -10.78 -0.78
CA PRO A 243 -2.21 -9.65 -1.38
C PRO A 243 -3.56 -10.06 -2.00
N ALA A 244 -3.64 -11.26 -2.61
CA ALA A 244 -4.91 -11.76 -3.14
C ALA A 244 -5.94 -12.03 -2.03
N MET A 245 -5.51 -12.50 -0.86
CA MET A 245 -6.35 -12.66 0.32
C MET A 245 -6.79 -11.31 0.88
N ALA A 246 -5.86 -10.37 1.03
CA ALA A 246 -6.11 -9.06 1.62
C ALA A 246 -7.18 -8.24 0.88
N ILE A 247 -7.28 -8.39 -0.44
CA ILE A 247 -8.30 -7.68 -1.27
C ILE A 247 -9.44 -8.58 -1.73
N GLY A 248 -9.58 -9.78 -1.15
CA GLY A 248 -10.73 -10.67 -1.36
C GLY A 248 -10.81 -11.33 -2.75
N ILE A 249 -9.69 -11.52 -3.45
CA ILE A 249 -9.68 -12.15 -4.80
C ILE A 249 -9.01 -13.53 -4.83
N PHE A 250 -8.63 -14.06 -3.67
CA PHE A 250 -7.88 -15.33 -3.59
C PHE A 250 -8.64 -16.53 -4.17
N SER A 251 -9.96 -16.51 -4.19
CA SER A 251 -10.76 -17.54 -4.86
C SER A 251 -10.54 -17.62 -6.39
N ARG A 252 -9.95 -16.58 -6.99
CA ARG A 252 -9.77 -16.48 -8.45
C ARG A 252 -8.31 -16.49 -8.88
N VAL A 253 -7.39 -16.00 -8.04
CA VAL A 253 -5.95 -15.83 -8.34
C VAL A 253 -5.13 -16.03 -7.07
N GLY A 254 -3.79 -16.07 -7.20
CA GLY A 254 -2.86 -16.11 -6.05
C GLY A 254 -2.33 -17.50 -5.73
N SER A 255 -2.84 -18.56 -6.36
CA SER A 255 -2.29 -19.92 -6.28
C SER A 255 -2.61 -20.73 -7.53
N LEU A 256 -1.85 -21.78 -7.76
CA LEU A 256 -2.06 -22.74 -8.84
C LEU A 256 -2.99 -23.88 -8.36
N GLU A 257 -4.29 -23.62 -8.40
CA GLU A 257 -5.33 -24.56 -7.99
C GLU A 257 -6.39 -24.70 -9.08
N PRO A 258 -7.00 -25.89 -9.25
CA PRO A 258 -8.12 -26.09 -10.17
C PRO A 258 -9.25 -25.07 -9.93
N GLY A 259 -9.76 -24.49 -11.02
CA GLY A 259 -10.82 -23.47 -10.98
C GLY A 259 -10.35 -22.02 -10.85
N LYS A 260 -9.07 -21.78 -10.55
CA LYS A 260 -8.48 -20.44 -10.57
C LYS A 260 -7.96 -20.08 -11.96
N ARG A 261 -7.76 -18.76 -12.18
CA ARG A 261 -7.14 -18.27 -13.43
C ARG A 261 -5.70 -18.75 -13.52
N ALA A 262 -5.30 -19.26 -14.67
CA ALA A 262 -3.94 -19.72 -14.95
C ALA A 262 -2.99 -18.54 -15.25
N ASN A 263 -2.89 -17.59 -14.32
CA ASN A 263 -1.94 -16.49 -14.40
C ASN A 263 -0.60 -17.00 -13.85
N VAL A 264 0.22 -17.57 -14.75
CA VAL A 264 1.48 -18.23 -14.39
C VAL A 264 2.65 -17.37 -14.85
N VAL A 265 3.62 -17.20 -13.95
CA VAL A 265 4.92 -16.58 -14.26
C VAL A 265 5.98 -17.67 -14.13
N VAL A 266 6.79 -17.84 -15.16
CA VAL A 266 7.96 -18.75 -15.15
C VAL A 266 9.19 -17.91 -14.85
N LEU A 267 10.00 -18.38 -13.90
CA LEU A 267 11.26 -17.73 -13.48
C LEU A 267 12.43 -18.64 -13.83
N ASP A 268 13.49 -18.03 -14.34
CA ASP A 268 14.81 -18.65 -14.56
C ASP A 268 15.73 -18.40 -13.36
#